data_3ae358e5aab2fcb8e1d562886fecd6b6
#
_entry.id   3ae358e5aab2fcb8e1d562886fecd6b6
#
_cell.length_a   1.000
_cell.length_b   1.000
_cell.length_c   1.000
_cell.angle_alpha   90.00
_cell.angle_beta   90.00
_cell.angle_gamma   90.00
#
_symmetry.space_group_name_H-M   'P 1'
#
loop_
_entity.id
_entity.type
_entity.pdbx_description
1 polymer ?
#
loop_
_entity_poly.entity_id
_entity_poly.type
_entity_poly.pdbx_seq_one_letter_code
_entity_poly.pdbx_strand_id
1 'polypeptide(L)'
;MSADVMQFAEAGKSAALVLEPGMHFDVSERVYHGDPCPEPSLSASSAKVLLNRSPRAFQWKHPRLRPAHLPPVEESYSDQAVFGTVVHKLVLGRGKDVVEVDADAWRSQAAKQERADITAAGKVAILKHRLADAKIIAGELAHRVRYTPSTPTEVVLIWQDEATDGTKVWCRAMIDALPEPNLIEDLKVTGAELTDAFVSRQVGSMFYDFSMAWYRRGLSIIRPDLAGRIRTRLTFGERKEPYDVFPLDLTEGNLHVADRQVQVAIDRFALCMTAGKWPGVAPHPRTLDLPDWHQRAFLNAELEGEA
;
A
#
# COMPACT_ATOMS: atom_id res chain seq x y z
N MET A 1 48.06 -28.34 22.98
CA MET A 1 46.86 -27.62 23.42
C MET A 1 46.33 -26.87 22.22
N SER A 2 45.32 -27.43 21.62
CA SER A 2 44.72 -26.97 20.36
C SER A 2 43.72 -25.87 20.68
N ALA A 3 43.85 -24.72 20.00
CA ALA A 3 42.89 -23.64 20.06
C ALA A 3 41.86 -23.88 18.92
N ASP A 4 40.70 -24.33 19.30
CA ASP A 4 39.53 -24.39 18.41
C ASP A 4 39.05 -22.98 18.09
N VAL A 5 39.34 -22.55 16.88
CA VAL A 5 38.73 -21.35 16.29
C VAL A 5 37.36 -21.73 15.83
N MET A 6 36.35 -21.29 16.57
CA MET A 6 34.95 -21.33 16.09
C MET A 6 34.82 -20.47 14.83
N GLN A 7 34.76 -21.10 13.68
CA GLN A 7 34.27 -20.48 12.45
C GLN A 7 32.77 -20.26 12.60
N PHE A 8 32.36 -19.02 12.87
CA PHE A 8 31.00 -18.58 12.63
C PHE A 8 30.77 -18.57 11.11
N ALA A 9 30.00 -19.53 10.65
CA ALA A 9 29.53 -19.56 9.28
C ALA A 9 28.81 -18.24 8.99
N GLU A 10 29.37 -17.44 8.11
CA GLU A 10 28.64 -16.35 7.45
C GLU A 10 27.45 -16.96 6.73
N ALA A 11 26.24 -16.73 7.30
CA ALA A 11 25.01 -16.99 6.60
C ALA A 11 25.03 -16.14 5.34
N GLY A 12 25.21 -16.80 4.20
CA GLY A 12 25.30 -16.17 2.88
C GLY A 12 24.15 -15.20 2.70
N LYS A 13 24.46 -13.92 2.51
CA LYS A 13 23.52 -12.94 1.96
C LYS A 13 23.12 -13.45 0.58
N SER A 14 21.97 -14.11 0.49
CA SER A 14 21.34 -14.36 -0.80
C SER A 14 21.29 -13.01 -1.51
N ALA A 15 21.92 -12.90 -2.68
CA ALA A 15 21.88 -11.68 -3.47
C ALA A 15 20.41 -11.28 -3.63
N ALA A 16 20.07 -10.06 -3.20
CA ALA A 16 18.71 -9.59 -3.33
C ALA A 16 18.32 -9.64 -4.80
N LEU A 17 17.16 -10.25 -5.10
CA LEU A 17 16.65 -10.32 -6.46
C LEU A 17 16.47 -8.90 -6.98
N VAL A 18 17.15 -8.55 -8.06
CA VAL A 18 16.99 -7.26 -8.76
C VAL A 18 16.17 -7.50 -10.00
N LEU A 19 15.12 -6.71 -10.18
CA LEU A 19 14.23 -6.77 -11.32
C LEU A 19 14.51 -5.61 -12.28
N GLU A 20 14.64 -5.95 -13.57
CA GLU A 20 14.79 -4.97 -14.66
C GLU A 20 13.46 -4.24 -14.94
N PRO A 21 13.49 -3.10 -15.65
CA PRO A 21 12.25 -2.44 -16.07
C PRO A 21 11.33 -3.37 -16.87
N GLY A 22 10.05 -3.38 -16.52
CA GLY A 22 9.06 -4.24 -17.18
C GLY A 22 7.93 -4.70 -16.28
N MET A 23 7.16 -5.64 -16.80
CA MET A 23 6.10 -6.35 -16.08
C MET A 23 6.63 -7.70 -15.60
N HIS A 24 6.45 -7.97 -14.31
CA HIS A 24 6.90 -9.20 -13.68
C HIS A 24 5.73 -9.94 -13.05
N PHE A 25 5.67 -11.21 -13.28
CA PHE A 25 4.68 -12.14 -12.75
C PHE A 25 5.35 -13.04 -11.71
N ASP A 26 4.57 -13.57 -10.78
CA ASP A 26 5.07 -14.49 -9.74
C ASP A 26 6.13 -13.91 -8.77
N VAL A 27 6.14 -12.59 -8.61
CA VAL A 27 6.99 -11.91 -7.62
C VAL A 27 6.30 -11.95 -6.25
N SER A 28 6.95 -12.51 -5.23
CA SER A 28 6.38 -12.54 -3.90
C SER A 28 6.30 -11.15 -3.26
N GLU A 29 5.29 -10.93 -2.38
CA GLU A 29 5.16 -9.70 -1.59
C GLU A 29 6.47 -9.36 -0.87
N ARG A 30 7.18 -10.35 -0.32
CA ARG A 30 8.45 -10.15 0.37
C ARG A 30 9.51 -9.52 -0.54
N VAL A 31 9.62 -10.00 -1.78
CA VAL A 31 10.56 -9.45 -2.78
C VAL A 31 10.14 -8.03 -3.15
N TYR A 32 8.86 -7.82 -3.47
CA TYR A 32 8.33 -6.51 -3.82
C TYR A 32 8.54 -5.47 -2.71
N HIS A 33 8.22 -5.81 -1.46
CA HIS A 33 8.39 -4.90 -0.32
C HIS A 33 9.86 -4.69 0.06
N GLY A 34 10.74 -5.64 -0.27
CA GLY A 34 12.19 -5.51 -0.12
C GLY A 34 12.84 -4.49 -1.06
N ASP A 35 12.08 -3.93 -2.00
CA ASP A 35 12.55 -2.99 -3.04
C ASP A 35 13.53 -3.64 -4.02
N PRO A 36 13.01 -4.42 -5.00
CA PRO A 36 13.82 -5.18 -5.93
C PRO A 36 14.33 -4.34 -7.12
N CYS A 37 14.25 -3.02 -7.07
CA CYS A 37 14.80 -2.16 -8.12
C CYS A 37 16.34 -2.08 -8.03
N PRO A 38 17.05 -1.78 -9.11
CA PRO A 38 18.51 -1.59 -9.10
C PRO A 38 18.98 -0.58 -8.05
N GLU A 39 18.26 0.54 -7.91
CA GLU A 39 18.48 1.56 -6.88
C GLU A 39 17.25 1.72 -5.99
N PRO A 40 17.35 2.43 -4.84
CA PRO A 40 16.20 2.73 -4.00
C PRO A 40 15.08 3.37 -4.81
N SER A 41 13.84 2.86 -4.64
CA SER A 41 12.74 3.22 -5.50
C SER A 41 11.48 3.67 -4.75
N LEU A 42 10.60 4.37 -5.44
CA LEU A 42 9.27 4.73 -4.97
C LEU A 42 8.25 3.64 -5.29
N SER A 43 7.33 3.40 -4.36
CA SER A 43 6.05 2.72 -4.60
C SER A 43 4.89 3.68 -4.32
N ALA A 44 3.68 3.39 -4.79
CA ALA A 44 2.50 4.23 -4.51
C ALA A 44 2.33 4.53 -3.01
N SER A 45 2.44 3.51 -2.15
CA SER A 45 2.29 3.68 -0.70
C SER A 45 3.41 4.51 -0.07
N SER A 46 4.65 4.32 -0.50
CA SER A 46 5.78 5.09 0.01
C SER A 46 5.77 6.54 -0.49
N ALA A 47 5.35 6.78 -1.72
CA ALA A 47 5.15 8.12 -2.28
C ALA A 47 4.07 8.91 -1.51
N LYS A 48 2.96 8.27 -1.12
CA LYS A 48 1.96 8.88 -0.24
C LYS A 48 2.55 9.30 1.11
N VAL A 49 3.43 8.52 1.72
CA VAL A 49 4.13 8.91 2.97
C VAL A 49 5.03 10.11 2.73
N LEU A 50 5.74 10.14 1.62
CA LEU A 50 6.60 11.25 1.23
C LEU A 50 5.82 12.56 1.05
N LEU A 51 4.61 12.50 0.47
CA LEU A 51 3.74 13.65 0.26
C LEU A 51 3.03 14.10 1.54
N ASN A 52 2.38 13.17 2.23
CA ASN A 52 1.40 13.50 3.28
C ASN A 52 2.01 13.57 4.68
N ARG A 53 3.25 13.10 4.86
CA ARG A 53 3.95 13.18 6.13
C ARG A 53 5.25 13.98 6.01
N SER A 54 6.35 13.32 5.66
CA SER A 54 7.63 14.00 5.45
C SER A 54 8.65 13.08 4.76
N PRO A 55 9.68 13.65 4.12
CA PRO A 55 10.81 12.89 3.62
C PRO A 55 11.47 12.00 4.70
N ARG A 56 11.62 12.50 5.93
CA ARG A 56 12.15 11.69 7.05
C ARG A 56 11.27 10.49 7.35
N ALA A 57 9.95 10.65 7.39
CA ALA A 57 9.02 9.55 7.64
C ALA A 57 9.07 8.50 6.52
N PHE A 58 9.26 8.92 5.28
CA PHE A 58 9.51 8.05 4.14
C PHE A 58 10.81 7.26 4.32
N GLN A 59 11.94 7.95 4.54
CA GLN A 59 13.26 7.35 4.72
C GLN A 59 13.24 6.27 5.81
N TRP A 60 12.59 6.54 6.93
CA TRP A 60 12.50 5.63 8.08
C TRP A 60 11.71 4.35 7.80
N LYS A 61 10.80 4.39 6.83
CA LYS A 61 9.99 3.23 6.41
C LYS A 61 10.56 2.50 5.21
N HIS A 62 11.47 3.13 4.47
CA HIS A 62 12.00 2.56 3.24
C HIS A 62 13.01 1.44 3.53
N PRO A 63 12.87 0.24 2.91
CA PRO A 63 13.68 -0.93 3.26
C PRO A 63 15.18 -0.73 3.03
N ARG A 64 15.57 0.08 2.05
CA ARG A 64 16.98 0.30 1.66
C ARG A 64 17.56 1.65 2.10
N LEU A 65 16.72 2.62 2.50
CA LEU A 65 17.17 3.96 2.92
C LEU A 65 17.05 4.16 4.44
N ARG A 66 16.46 3.21 5.15
CA ARG A 66 16.31 3.25 6.60
C ARG A 66 17.67 3.38 7.27
N PRO A 67 17.87 4.33 8.22
CA PRO A 67 19.11 4.44 8.98
C PRO A 67 19.49 3.14 9.70
N ALA A 68 20.73 2.69 9.53
CA ALA A 68 21.18 1.37 10.03
C ALA A 68 21.13 1.22 11.56
N HIS A 69 21.14 2.34 12.32
CA HIS A 69 21.06 2.33 13.78
C HIS A 69 19.63 2.09 14.31
N LEU A 70 18.61 2.10 13.45
CA LEU A 70 17.24 1.87 13.84
C LEU A 70 16.91 0.37 13.85
N PRO A 71 16.10 -0.10 14.83
CA PRO A 71 15.64 -1.48 14.83
C PRO A 71 14.83 -1.77 13.56
N PRO A 72 14.71 -3.03 13.13
CA PRO A 72 13.82 -3.42 12.05
C PRO A 72 12.40 -2.86 12.23
N VAL A 73 11.70 -2.60 11.13
CA VAL A 73 10.29 -2.22 11.22
C VAL A 73 9.50 -3.44 11.65
N GLU A 74 8.88 -3.37 12.82
CA GLU A 74 7.90 -4.39 13.20
C GLU A 74 6.66 -4.25 12.31
N GLU A 75 6.37 -5.30 11.56
CA GLU A 75 5.12 -5.37 10.79
C GLU A 75 3.98 -5.69 11.75
N SER A 76 3.28 -4.68 12.21
CA SER A 76 2.02 -4.85 12.95
C SER A 76 0.84 -4.53 12.02
N TYR A 77 0.02 -5.52 11.75
CA TYR A 77 -1.19 -5.34 10.96
C TYR A 77 -2.41 -5.28 11.89
N SER A 78 -3.28 -4.31 11.66
CA SER A 78 -4.59 -4.32 12.31
C SER A 78 -5.41 -5.53 11.83
N ASP A 79 -6.33 -6.01 12.64
CA ASP A 79 -7.21 -7.11 12.25
C ASP A 79 -8.02 -6.78 10.97
N GLN A 80 -8.23 -5.50 10.72
CA GLN A 80 -8.88 -5.02 9.50
C GLN A 80 -7.97 -5.18 8.27
N ALA A 81 -6.69 -4.87 8.40
CA ALA A 81 -5.71 -5.07 7.33
C ALA A 81 -5.51 -6.57 7.04
N VAL A 82 -5.42 -7.39 8.09
CA VAL A 82 -5.36 -8.85 7.96
C VAL A 82 -6.58 -9.39 7.21
N PHE A 83 -7.78 -8.93 7.55
CA PHE A 83 -9.00 -9.33 6.85
C PHE A 83 -8.95 -9.00 5.36
N GLY A 84 -8.53 -7.78 5.01
CA GLY A 84 -8.34 -7.36 3.62
C GLY A 84 -7.34 -8.27 2.89
N THR A 85 -6.19 -8.56 3.49
CA THR A 85 -5.17 -9.47 2.93
C THR A 85 -5.76 -10.86 2.65
N VAL A 86 -6.58 -11.39 3.57
CA VAL A 86 -7.22 -12.71 3.39
C VAL A 86 -8.21 -12.68 2.23
N VAL A 87 -9.04 -11.64 2.13
CA VAL A 87 -9.99 -11.49 1.01
C VAL A 87 -9.24 -11.39 -0.33
N HIS A 88 -8.17 -10.58 -0.40
CA HIS A 88 -7.32 -10.50 -1.60
C HIS A 88 -6.77 -11.88 -1.97
N LYS A 89 -6.21 -12.63 -1.01
CA LYS A 89 -5.73 -14.00 -1.26
C LYS A 89 -6.80 -14.90 -1.83
N LEU A 90 -8.03 -14.83 -1.31
CA LEU A 90 -9.13 -15.68 -1.76
C LEU A 90 -9.62 -15.31 -3.16
N VAL A 91 -9.61 -14.02 -3.54
CA VAL A 91 -10.05 -13.53 -4.86
C VAL A 91 -8.95 -13.66 -5.91
N LEU A 92 -7.72 -13.26 -5.57
CA LEU A 92 -6.60 -13.20 -6.52
C LEU A 92 -5.84 -14.53 -6.65
N GLY A 93 -6.04 -15.45 -5.69
CA GLY A 93 -5.35 -16.73 -5.65
C GLY A 93 -3.87 -16.66 -5.25
N ARG A 94 -3.36 -15.47 -4.91
CA ARG A 94 -1.96 -15.18 -4.60
C ARG A 94 -1.81 -14.57 -3.22
N GLY A 95 -0.57 -14.39 -2.75
CA GLY A 95 -0.24 -13.84 -1.45
C GLY A 95 0.07 -14.91 -0.39
N LYS A 96 0.27 -14.48 0.86
CA LYS A 96 0.66 -15.34 1.99
C LYS A 96 -0.37 -16.43 2.27
N ASP A 97 0.08 -17.57 2.75
CA ASP A 97 -0.82 -18.64 3.22
C ASP A 97 -1.62 -18.18 4.44
N VAL A 98 -2.90 -18.52 4.44
CA VAL A 98 -3.83 -18.19 5.51
C VAL A 98 -4.00 -19.40 6.44
N VAL A 99 -3.88 -19.16 7.74
CA VAL A 99 -4.05 -20.19 8.78
C VAL A 99 -5.23 -19.77 9.67
N GLU A 100 -6.23 -20.64 9.73
CA GLU A 100 -7.38 -20.49 10.61
C GLU A 100 -6.98 -20.78 12.06
N VAL A 101 -7.40 -19.92 12.99
CA VAL A 101 -7.23 -20.11 14.44
C VAL A 101 -8.61 -20.27 15.07
N ASP A 102 -8.82 -21.37 15.78
CA ASP A 102 -10.09 -21.69 16.46
C ASP A 102 -10.14 -21.00 17.83
N ALA A 103 -10.36 -19.70 17.80
CA ALA A 103 -10.54 -18.87 18.98
C ALA A 103 -11.58 -17.78 18.69
N ASP A 104 -12.30 -17.33 19.71
CA ASP A 104 -13.28 -16.25 19.58
C ASP A 104 -12.63 -14.87 19.46
N ALA A 105 -11.46 -14.69 20.05
CA ALA A 105 -10.72 -13.42 20.03
C ALA A 105 -9.24 -13.63 20.37
N TRP A 106 -8.40 -12.65 20.00
CA TRP A 106 -6.99 -12.58 20.35
C TRP A 106 -6.76 -12.16 21.83
N ARG A 107 -7.48 -12.76 22.80
CA ARG A 107 -7.38 -12.37 24.21
C ARG A 107 -6.54 -13.34 25.04
N SER A 108 -6.69 -14.64 24.82
CA SER A 108 -5.93 -15.65 25.53
C SER A 108 -4.45 -15.64 25.15
N GLN A 109 -3.58 -16.03 26.07
CA GLN A 109 -2.14 -16.14 25.77
C GLN A 109 -1.87 -17.19 24.70
N ALA A 110 -2.63 -18.30 24.69
CA ALA A 110 -2.51 -19.33 23.69
C ALA A 110 -2.81 -18.77 22.28
N ALA A 111 -3.93 -18.06 22.09
CA ALA A 111 -4.28 -17.47 20.80
C ALA A 111 -3.26 -16.41 20.35
N LYS A 112 -2.74 -15.60 21.27
CA LYS A 112 -1.69 -14.61 20.95
C LYS A 112 -0.39 -15.28 20.52
N GLN A 113 0.01 -16.33 21.23
CA GLN A 113 1.21 -17.09 20.89
C GLN A 113 1.06 -17.77 19.54
N GLU A 114 -0.05 -18.46 19.29
CA GLU A 114 -0.35 -19.09 18.02
C GLU A 114 -0.34 -18.09 16.86
N ARG A 115 -0.95 -16.91 17.03
CA ARG A 115 -0.86 -15.80 16.07
C ARG A 115 0.58 -15.40 15.79
N ALA A 116 1.40 -15.26 16.83
CA ALA A 116 2.79 -14.89 16.71
C ALA A 116 3.61 -15.95 15.94
N ASP A 117 3.41 -17.22 16.26
CA ASP A 117 4.09 -18.33 15.62
C ASP A 117 3.73 -18.45 14.12
N ILE A 118 2.45 -18.30 13.78
CA ILE A 118 1.97 -18.28 12.39
C ILE A 118 2.59 -17.10 11.64
N THR A 119 2.62 -15.91 12.26
CA THR A 119 3.20 -14.71 11.66
C THR A 119 4.72 -14.85 11.48
N ALA A 120 5.42 -15.42 12.45
CA ALA A 120 6.86 -15.71 12.35
C ALA A 120 7.18 -16.71 11.23
N ALA A 121 6.25 -17.64 10.93
CA ALA A 121 6.34 -18.54 9.79
C ALA A 121 6.00 -17.87 8.44
N GLY A 122 5.79 -16.55 8.40
CA GLY A 122 5.47 -15.80 7.19
C GLY A 122 4.04 -15.98 6.67
N LYS A 123 3.15 -16.55 7.49
CA LYS A 123 1.74 -16.79 7.16
C LYS A 123 0.83 -15.74 7.79
N VAL A 124 -0.45 -15.75 7.44
CA VAL A 124 -1.48 -14.86 7.97
C VAL A 124 -2.41 -15.64 8.89
N ALA A 125 -2.45 -15.26 10.17
CA ALA A 125 -3.39 -15.83 11.13
C ALA A 125 -4.73 -15.09 11.08
N ILE A 126 -5.83 -15.83 11.00
CA ILE A 126 -7.18 -15.28 11.04
C ILE A 126 -8.08 -16.13 11.93
N LEU A 127 -8.96 -15.49 12.70
CA LEU A 127 -9.94 -16.19 13.51
C LEU A 127 -10.97 -16.89 12.63
N LYS A 128 -11.43 -18.08 13.02
CA LYS A 128 -12.35 -18.94 12.27
C LYS A 128 -13.62 -18.22 11.79
N HIS A 129 -14.30 -17.48 12.66
CA HIS A 129 -15.49 -16.72 12.31
C HIS A 129 -15.17 -15.60 11.30
N ARG A 130 -13.99 -14.96 11.41
CA ARG A 130 -13.55 -13.92 10.46
C ARG A 130 -13.17 -14.49 9.10
N LEU A 131 -12.65 -15.72 9.06
CA LEU A 131 -12.40 -16.42 7.81
C LEU A 131 -13.72 -16.77 7.10
N ALA A 132 -14.76 -17.14 7.85
CA ALA A 132 -16.08 -17.36 7.28
C ALA A 132 -16.63 -16.10 6.60
N ASP A 133 -16.60 -14.94 7.28
CA ASP A 133 -16.97 -13.65 6.70
C ASP A 133 -16.12 -13.32 5.45
N ALA A 134 -14.80 -13.55 5.53
CA ALA A 134 -13.89 -13.29 4.40
C ALA A 134 -14.21 -14.15 3.17
N LYS A 135 -14.63 -15.39 3.37
CA LYS A 135 -15.07 -16.29 2.28
C LYS A 135 -16.34 -15.79 1.60
N ILE A 136 -17.30 -15.25 2.36
CA ILE A 136 -18.55 -14.70 1.81
C ILE A 136 -18.23 -13.52 0.89
N ILE A 137 -17.56 -12.48 1.42
CA ILE A 137 -17.26 -11.31 0.60
C ILE A 137 -16.30 -11.61 -0.56
N ALA A 138 -15.36 -12.55 -0.38
CA ALA A 138 -14.52 -13.00 -1.50
C ALA A 138 -15.34 -13.66 -2.61
N GLY A 139 -16.38 -14.42 -2.25
CA GLY A 139 -17.33 -15.00 -3.21
C GLY A 139 -18.09 -13.92 -4.01
N GLU A 140 -18.62 -12.90 -3.32
CA GLU A 140 -19.32 -11.77 -3.96
C GLU A 140 -18.39 -10.96 -4.88
N LEU A 141 -17.19 -10.64 -4.41
CA LEU A 141 -16.17 -9.98 -5.23
C LEU A 141 -15.81 -10.83 -6.44
N ALA A 142 -15.52 -12.12 -6.27
CA ALA A 142 -15.17 -13.02 -7.37
C ALA A 142 -16.29 -13.12 -8.40
N HIS A 143 -17.56 -13.18 -7.96
CA HIS A 143 -18.72 -13.14 -8.85
C HIS A 143 -18.80 -11.84 -9.64
N ARG A 144 -18.43 -10.71 -9.04
CA ARG A 144 -18.48 -9.39 -9.67
C ARG A 144 -17.33 -9.18 -10.66
N VAL A 145 -16.09 -9.47 -10.27
CA VAL A 145 -14.89 -9.22 -11.10
C VAL A 145 -14.69 -10.28 -12.18
N ARG A 146 -15.16 -11.50 -11.97
CA ARG A 146 -15.11 -12.62 -12.94
C ARG A 146 -13.73 -12.91 -13.49
N TYR A 147 -12.72 -12.87 -12.63
CA TYR A 147 -11.37 -13.26 -13.04
C TYR A 147 -11.35 -14.72 -13.48
N THR A 148 -10.53 -15.00 -14.47
CA THR A 148 -10.27 -16.34 -14.97
C THR A 148 -8.91 -16.84 -14.47
N PRO A 149 -8.60 -18.13 -14.54
CA PRO A 149 -7.27 -18.63 -14.19
C PRO A 149 -6.11 -17.99 -15.01
N SER A 150 -6.44 -17.41 -16.17
CA SER A 150 -5.47 -16.68 -17.01
C SER A 150 -5.39 -15.20 -16.72
N THR A 151 -6.24 -14.65 -15.85
CA THR A 151 -6.17 -13.22 -15.46
C THR A 151 -4.88 -12.99 -14.68
N PRO A 152 -3.98 -12.09 -15.15
CA PRO A 152 -2.78 -11.76 -14.39
C PRO A 152 -3.17 -11.04 -13.09
N THR A 153 -2.68 -11.56 -11.96
CA THR A 153 -2.90 -11.00 -10.62
C THR A 153 -1.56 -10.76 -9.92
N GLU A 154 -1.53 -9.78 -9.00
CA GLU A 154 -0.32 -9.32 -8.28
C GLU A 154 0.84 -9.03 -9.25
N VAL A 155 0.53 -8.28 -10.31
CA VAL A 155 1.50 -7.94 -11.35
C VAL A 155 2.42 -6.84 -10.86
N VAL A 156 3.73 -7.13 -10.80
CA VAL A 156 4.73 -6.14 -10.40
C VAL A 156 5.21 -5.38 -11.63
N LEU A 157 5.16 -4.06 -11.53
CA LEU A 157 5.71 -3.13 -12.51
C LEU A 157 6.98 -2.51 -11.95
N ILE A 158 8.05 -2.48 -12.76
CA ILE A 158 9.30 -1.77 -12.47
C ILE A 158 9.58 -0.83 -13.63
N TRP A 159 9.83 0.45 -13.34
CA TRP A 159 10.17 1.43 -14.37
C TRP A 159 11.06 2.54 -13.84
N GLN A 160 11.67 3.27 -14.74
CA GLN A 160 12.27 4.56 -14.44
C GLN A 160 11.33 5.67 -14.87
N ASP A 161 11.11 6.61 -13.98
CA ASP A 161 10.40 7.84 -14.23
C ASP A 161 11.37 9.02 -14.26
N GLU A 162 10.90 10.19 -14.60
CA GLU A 162 11.73 11.40 -14.71
C GLU A 162 11.16 12.53 -13.86
N ALA A 163 11.98 13.06 -12.96
CA ALA A 163 11.69 14.29 -12.25
C ALA A 163 11.74 15.49 -13.20
N THR A 164 11.12 16.59 -12.80
CA THR A 164 11.04 17.83 -13.61
C THR A 164 12.41 18.37 -13.98
N ASP A 165 13.45 18.11 -13.19
CA ASP A 165 14.84 18.49 -13.45
C ASP A 165 15.63 17.49 -14.34
N GLY A 166 14.98 16.45 -14.83
CA GLY A 166 15.59 15.39 -15.64
C GLY A 166 16.21 14.23 -14.86
N THR A 167 16.19 14.28 -13.51
CA THR A 167 16.70 13.19 -12.67
C THR A 167 15.87 11.93 -12.84
N LYS A 168 16.52 10.79 -13.12
CA LYS A 168 15.84 9.50 -13.23
C LYS A 168 15.55 8.93 -11.84
N VAL A 169 14.34 8.39 -11.67
CA VAL A 169 13.83 7.82 -10.43
C VAL A 169 13.30 6.43 -10.69
N TRP A 170 13.79 5.46 -9.93
CA TRP A 170 13.23 4.12 -9.95
C TRP A 170 11.88 4.08 -9.24
N CYS A 171 10.92 3.46 -9.90
CA CYS A 171 9.55 3.33 -9.44
C CYS A 171 9.09 1.88 -9.54
N ARG A 172 8.19 1.49 -8.63
CA ARG A 172 7.57 0.17 -8.64
C ARG A 172 6.10 0.22 -8.26
N ALA A 173 5.33 -0.73 -8.76
CA ALA A 173 3.95 -0.98 -8.39
C ALA A 173 3.68 -2.47 -8.27
N MET A 174 2.69 -2.85 -7.48
CA MET A 174 2.05 -4.16 -7.54
C MET A 174 0.57 -3.90 -7.78
N ILE A 175 0.07 -4.37 -8.89
CA ILE A 175 -1.31 -4.21 -9.32
C ILE A 175 -2.07 -5.48 -8.94
N ASP A 176 -3.24 -5.34 -8.32
CA ASP A 176 -4.04 -6.48 -7.88
C ASP A 176 -4.42 -7.37 -9.07
N ALA A 177 -4.97 -6.79 -10.14
CA ALA A 177 -5.32 -7.55 -11.35
C ALA A 177 -5.25 -6.72 -12.64
N LEU A 178 -4.98 -7.40 -13.75
CA LEU A 178 -5.09 -6.91 -15.11
C LEU A 178 -6.08 -7.80 -15.90
N PRO A 179 -7.41 -7.61 -15.73
CA PRO A 179 -8.43 -8.42 -16.43
C PRO A 179 -8.37 -8.26 -17.95
N GLU A 180 -7.96 -7.09 -18.40
CA GLU A 180 -7.65 -6.75 -19.79
C GLU A 180 -6.28 -6.07 -19.84
N PRO A 181 -5.56 -6.13 -20.96
CA PRO A 181 -4.22 -5.53 -21.06
C PRO A 181 -4.16 -4.04 -20.70
N ASN A 182 -5.29 -3.32 -20.82
CA ASN A 182 -5.43 -1.90 -20.56
C ASN A 182 -6.41 -1.58 -19.42
N LEU A 183 -6.79 -2.55 -18.59
CA LEU A 183 -7.62 -2.33 -17.40
C LEU A 183 -6.87 -2.72 -16.14
N ILE A 184 -6.53 -1.73 -15.33
CA ILE A 184 -5.99 -1.92 -13.98
C ILE A 184 -7.16 -2.01 -13.02
N GLU A 185 -7.27 -3.10 -12.27
CA GLU A 185 -8.27 -3.25 -11.23
C GLU A 185 -7.61 -3.45 -9.87
N ASP A 186 -8.14 -2.76 -8.85
CA ASP A 186 -7.62 -2.77 -7.48
C ASP A 186 -8.77 -2.98 -6.51
N LEU A 187 -8.66 -4.02 -5.69
CA LEU A 187 -9.71 -4.46 -4.78
C LEU A 187 -9.61 -3.75 -3.43
N LYS A 188 -10.73 -3.38 -2.87
CA LYS A 188 -10.81 -2.77 -1.55
C LYS A 188 -11.90 -3.43 -0.71
N VAL A 189 -11.63 -3.61 0.58
CA VAL A 189 -12.61 -4.16 1.51
C VAL A 189 -12.86 -3.15 2.63
N THR A 190 -14.14 -2.86 2.88
CA THR A 190 -14.54 -1.90 3.92
C THR A 190 -15.52 -2.51 4.92
N GLY A 191 -15.56 -1.96 6.12
CA GLY A 191 -16.60 -2.31 7.12
C GLY A 191 -17.74 -1.32 7.18
N ALA A 192 -17.70 -0.30 6.33
CA ALA A 192 -18.74 0.70 6.22
C ALA A 192 -19.67 0.34 5.06
N GLU A 193 -20.90 0.82 5.13
CA GLU A 193 -21.90 0.73 4.08
C GLU A 193 -21.42 1.47 2.80
N LEU A 194 -21.58 0.84 1.66
CA LEU A 194 -21.17 1.38 0.36
C LEU A 194 -22.25 2.32 -0.19
N THR A 195 -21.94 3.61 -0.12
CA THR A 195 -22.73 4.68 -0.76
C THR A 195 -21.80 5.54 -1.61
N ASP A 196 -22.33 6.23 -2.60
CA ASP A 196 -21.53 7.16 -3.44
C ASP A 196 -20.76 8.17 -2.59
N ALA A 197 -21.40 8.72 -1.55
CA ALA A 197 -20.79 9.69 -0.64
C ALA A 197 -19.66 9.08 0.20
N PHE A 198 -19.84 7.84 0.70
CA PHE A 198 -18.80 7.14 1.43
C PHE A 198 -17.63 6.79 0.52
N VAL A 199 -17.89 6.15 -0.63
CA VAL A 199 -16.86 5.71 -1.57
C VAL A 199 -16.05 6.89 -2.08
N SER A 200 -16.69 7.99 -2.48
CA SER A 200 -16.01 9.21 -2.94
C SER A 200 -15.09 9.78 -1.86
N ARG A 201 -15.57 9.87 -0.62
CA ARG A 201 -14.75 10.33 0.53
C ARG A 201 -13.59 9.39 0.81
N GLN A 202 -13.82 8.08 0.76
CA GLN A 202 -12.82 7.06 1.00
C GLN A 202 -11.71 7.11 -0.06
N VAL A 203 -12.07 7.27 -1.33
CA VAL A 203 -11.10 7.42 -2.43
C VAL A 203 -10.17 8.60 -2.16
N GLY A 204 -10.73 9.78 -1.86
CA GLY A 204 -9.94 10.98 -1.60
C GLY A 204 -9.10 10.88 -0.31
N SER A 205 -9.71 10.44 0.81
CA SER A 205 -9.00 10.39 2.11
C SER A 205 -7.88 9.37 2.16
N MET A 206 -8.01 8.27 1.42
CA MET A 206 -7.00 7.20 1.34
C MET A 206 -6.06 7.34 0.14
N PHE A 207 -6.24 8.39 -0.65
CA PHE A 207 -5.44 8.63 -1.86
C PHE A 207 -5.43 7.41 -2.80
N TYR A 208 -6.62 6.84 -3.06
CA TYR A 208 -6.72 5.72 -3.99
C TYR A 208 -6.64 6.20 -5.45
N ASP A 209 -7.10 7.41 -5.74
CA ASP A 209 -6.89 8.10 -7.01
C ASP A 209 -5.39 8.25 -7.34
N PHE A 210 -4.58 8.64 -6.35
CA PHE A 210 -3.12 8.66 -6.48
C PHE A 210 -2.55 7.28 -6.83
N SER A 211 -3.02 6.21 -6.15
CA SER A 211 -2.56 4.86 -6.47
C SER A 211 -2.90 4.48 -7.92
N MET A 212 -4.12 4.80 -8.37
CA MET A 212 -4.54 4.50 -9.74
C MET A 212 -3.74 5.28 -10.77
N ALA A 213 -3.48 6.57 -10.54
CA ALA A 213 -2.62 7.38 -11.40
C ALA A 213 -1.18 6.84 -11.43
N TRP A 214 -0.63 6.42 -10.28
CA TRP A 214 0.68 5.78 -10.17
C TRP A 214 0.79 4.52 -11.02
N TYR A 215 -0.19 3.62 -10.91
CA TYR A 215 -0.23 2.38 -11.66
C TYR A 215 -0.39 2.62 -13.15
N ARG A 216 -1.30 3.53 -13.53
CA ARG A 216 -1.53 3.94 -14.92
C ARG A 216 -0.27 4.52 -15.56
N ARG A 217 0.45 5.38 -14.83
CA ARG A 217 1.70 5.98 -15.30
C ARG A 217 2.77 4.91 -15.54
N GLY A 218 3.00 4.03 -14.57
CA GLY A 218 3.96 2.93 -14.71
C GLY A 218 3.63 2.01 -15.88
N LEU A 219 2.37 1.61 -16.02
CA LEU A 219 1.94 0.76 -17.13
C LEU A 219 2.07 1.48 -18.48
N SER A 220 1.79 2.80 -18.54
CA SER A 220 1.97 3.59 -19.77
C SER A 220 3.42 3.68 -20.22
N ILE A 221 4.37 3.76 -19.28
CA ILE A 221 5.81 3.80 -19.59
C ILE A 221 6.29 2.44 -20.08
N ILE A 222 5.86 1.36 -19.43
CA ILE A 222 6.26 -0.03 -19.81
C ILE A 222 5.56 -0.47 -21.10
N ARG A 223 4.31 -0.04 -21.33
CA ARG A 223 3.49 -0.40 -22.48
C ARG A 223 3.02 0.87 -23.21
N PRO A 224 3.94 1.55 -23.94
CA PRO A 224 3.61 2.78 -24.66
C PRO A 224 2.55 2.58 -25.74
N ASP A 225 2.39 1.35 -26.24
CA ASP A 225 1.27 0.98 -27.13
C ASP A 225 -0.10 1.12 -26.48
N LEU A 226 -0.21 1.10 -25.15
CA LEU A 226 -1.45 1.28 -24.38
C LEU A 226 -1.62 2.72 -23.85
N ALA A 227 -0.63 3.58 -24.00
CA ALA A 227 -0.70 4.95 -23.49
C ALA A 227 -1.96 5.68 -23.98
N GLY A 228 -2.61 6.42 -23.09
CA GLY A 228 -3.87 7.11 -23.35
C GLY A 228 -5.12 6.22 -23.43
N ARG A 229 -4.99 4.89 -23.32
CA ARG A 229 -6.10 3.94 -23.37
C ARG A 229 -6.25 3.11 -22.08
N ILE A 230 -5.34 3.31 -21.11
CA ILE A 230 -5.36 2.56 -19.85
C ILE A 230 -6.49 3.08 -18.96
N ARG A 231 -7.36 2.18 -18.57
CA ARG A 231 -8.46 2.39 -17.64
C ARG A 231 -8.07 1.92 -16.24
N THR A 232 -8.69 2.52 -15.23
CA THR A 232 -8.49 2.13 -13.84
C THR A 232 -9.81 1.90 -13.16
N ARG A 233 -9.93 0.84 -12.37
CA ARG A 233 -11.12 0.48 -11.60
C ARG A 233 -10.76 0.17 -10.18
N LEU A 234 -11.50 0.75 -9.24
CA LEU A 234 -11.54 0.36 -7.84
C LEU A 234 -12.79 -0.49 -7.61
N THR A 235 -12.65 -1.67 -7.04
CA THR A 235 -13.80 -2.51 -6.71
C THR A 235 -13.84 -2.71 -5.20
N PHE A 236 -14.84 -2.07 -4.56
CA PHE A 236 -15.06 -2.15 -3.11
C PHE A 236 -16.01 -3.30 -2.78
N GLY A 237 -15.72 -4.00 -1.68
CA GLY A 237 -16.63 -4.99 -1.09
C GLY A 237 -16.91 -4.68 0.37
N GLU A 238 -18.16 -4.81 0.80
CA GLU A 238 -18.57 -4.74 2.20
C GLU A 238 -18.27 -6.04 2.91
N ARG A 239 -17.68 -5.96 4.12
CA ARG A 239 -17.41 -7.14 4.95
C ARG A 239 -18.56 -7.52 5.91
N LYS A 240 -19.73 -6.91 5.74
CA LYS A 240 -20.95 -7.17 6.51
C LYS A 240 -22.11 -7.32 5.55
N GLU A 241 -23.16 -7.97 6.01
CA GLU A 241 -24.41 -8.01 5.28
C GLU A 241 -24.88 -6.59 4.89
N PRO A 242 -25.38 -6.42 3.65
CA PRO A 242 -25.66 -7.44 2.64
C PRO A 242 -24.50 -7.88 1.73
N TYR A 243 -23.24 -7.52 2.07
CA TYR A 243 -22.01 -7.84 1.33
C TYR A 243 -21.97 -7.23 -0.07
N ASP A 244 -22.47 -6.01 -0.20
CA ASP A 244 -22.51 -5.29 -1.47
C ASP A 244 -21.13 -5.09 -2.09
N VAL A 245 -21.10 -5.04 -3.42
CA VAL A 245 -19.90 -4.79 -4.21
C VAL A 245 -20.10 -3.56 -5.10
N PHE A 246 -19.19 -2.60 -4.99
CA PHE A 246 -19.25 -1.32 -5.67
C PHE A 246 -18.01 -1.13 -6.57
N PRO A 247 -18.11 -1.39 -7.88
CA PRO A 247 -17.05 -1.05 -8.84
C PRO A 247 -17.14 0.44 -9.20
N LEU A 248 -15.98 1.10 -9.24
CA LEU A 248 -15.84 2.52 -9.53
C LEU A 248 -14.72 2.77 -10.53
N ASP A 249 -15.01 3.43 -11.63
CA ASP A 249 -14.03 3.96 -12.56
C ASP A 249 -13.84 5.46 -12.24
N LEU A 250 -12.58 5.90 -12.10
CA LEU A 250 -12.27 7.30 -11.82
C LEU A 250 -12.37 8.14 -13.11
N THR A 251 -12.82 9.39 -12.96
CA THR A 251 -12.85 10.34 -14.08
C THR A 251 -11.44 10.72 -14.52
N GLU A 252 -11.26 11.06 -15.79
CA GLU A 252 -9.97 11.56 -16.30
C GLU A 252 -9.51 12.83 -15.58
N GLY A 253 -10.44 13.69 -15.14
CA GLY A 253 -10.12 14.87 -14.33
C GLY A 253 -9.49 14.52 -13.00
N ASN A 254 -10.04 13.53 -12.27
CA ASN A 254 -9.46 13.06 -11.00
C ASN A 254 -8.07 12.44 -11.23
N LEU A 255 -7.93 11.59 -12.24
CA LEU A 255 -6.67 10.94 -12.57
C LEU A 255 -5.60 11.94 -13.03
N HIS A 256 -5.97 13.01 -13.73
CA HIS A 256 -5.05 14.08 -14.11
C HIS A 256 -4.51 14.83 -12.89
N VAL A 257 -5.39 15.19 -11.94
CA VAL A 257 -4.95 15.86 -10.70
C VAL A 257 -4.06 14.93 -9.87
N ALA A 258 -4.42 13.66 -9.77
CA ALA A 258 -3.63 12.65 -9.07
C ALA A 258 -2.26 12.42 -9.73
N ASP A 259 -2.16 12.43 -11.07
CA ASP A 259 -0.89 12.31 -11.78
C ASP A 259 0.05 13.49 -11.52
N ARG A 260 -0.49 14.71 -11.38
CA ARG A 260 0.31 15.87 -10.95
C ARG A 260 0.87 15.68 -9.53
N GLN A 261 0.11 15.06 -8.62
CA GLN A 261 0.62 14.70 -7.28
C GLN A 261 1.70 13.64 -7.37
N VAL A 262 1.57 12.67 -8.30
CA VAL A 262 2.61 11.68 -8.60
C VAL A 262 3.91 12.38 -9.00
N GLN A 263 3.84 13.37 -9.93
CA GLN A 263 5.02 14.15 -10.33
C GLN A 263 5.68 14.85 -9.14
N VAL A 264 4.90 15.49 -8.27
CA VAL A 264 5.44 16.14 -7.05
C VAL A 264 6.15 15.14 -6.14
N ALA A 265 5.65 13.89 -6.03
CA ALA A 265 6.31 12.84 -5.24
C ALA A 265 7.65 12.44 -5.85
N ILE A 266 7.70 12.27 -7.17
CA ILE A 266 8.91 11.94 -7.93
C ILE A 266 9.96 13.05 -7.77
N ASP A 267 9.59 14.32 -7.98
CA ASP A 267 10.47 15.48 -7.82
C ASP A 267 11.05 15.57 -6.41
N ARG A 268 10.19 15.37 -5.40
CA ARG A 268 10.62 15.42 -4.00
C ARG A 268 11.57 14.28 -3.64
N PHE A 269 11.33 13.09 -4.17
CA PHE A 269 12.23 11.95 -3.97
C PHE A 269 13.58 12.18 -4.65
N ALA A 270 13.58 12.60 -5.91
CA ALA A 270 14.80 12.95 -6.65
C ALA A 270 15.64 13.97 -5.90
N LEU A 271 15.03 15.05 -5.43
CA LEU A 271 15.69 16.10 -4.63
C LEU A 271 16.32 15.52 -3.35
N CYS A 272 15.59 14.68 -2.61
CA CYS A 272 16.09 14.07 -1.38
C CYS A 272 17.24 13.10 -1.64
N MET A 273 17.16 12.30 -2.70
CA MET A 273 18.21 11.37 -3.10
C MET A 273 19.47 12.11 -3.50
N THR A 274 19.36 13.12 -4.36
CA THR A 274 20.50 13.92 -4.84
C THR A 274 21.16 14.70 -3.71
N ALA A 275 20.36 15.31 -2.83
CA ALA A 275 20.89 16.07 -1.71
C ALA A 275 21.37 15.22 -0.53
N GLY A 276 21.01 13.93 -0.46
CA GLY A 276 21.25 13.07 0.69
C GLY A 276 20.55 13.53 1.98
N LYS A 277 19.51 14.39 1.85
CA LYS A 277 18.83 15.04 2.99
C LYS A 277 17.35 14.70 3.03
N TRP A 278 16.90 14.27 4.20
CA TRP A 278 15.52 13.84 4.45
C TRP A 278 14.89 14.69 5.55
N PRO A 279 14.36 15.88 5.23
CA PRO A 279 13.82 16.80 6.22
C PRO A 279 12.56 16.25 6.89
N GLY A 280 12.33 16.66 8.16
CA GLY A 280 11.11 16.36 8.91
C GLY A 280 9.93 17.23 8.45
N VAL A 281 8.81 17.12 9.20
CA VAL A 281 7.55 17.84 8.88
C VAL A 281 7.73 19.34 8.88
N ALA A 282 8.48 19.88 9.85
CA ALA A 282 8.74 21.30 9.97
C ALA A 282 10.24 21.51 10.25
N PRO A 283 11.08 21.66 9.22
CA PRO A 283 12.50 21.94 9.39
C PRO A 283 12.75 23.32 10.05
N HIS A 284 11.77 24.22 9.99
CA HIS A 284 11.80 25.53 10.63
C HIS A 284 10.49 25.76 11.40
N PRO A 285 10.48 26.65 12.42
CA PRO A 285 9.26 27.06 13.11
C PRO A 285 8.20 27.57 12.12
N ARG A 286 6.94 27.26 12.38
CA ARG A 286 5.80 27.69 11.56
C ARG A 286 4.81 28.46 12.44
N THR A 287 4.20 29.49 11.88
CA THR A 287 3.01 30.10 12.45
C THR A 287 1.79 29.38 11.85
N LEU A 288 0.88 28.94 12.70
CA LEU A 288 -0.34 28.23 12.31
C LEU A 288 -1.52 28.92 12.97
N ASP A 289 -2.58 29.11 12.20
CA ASP A 289 -3.86 29.50 12.75
C ASP A 289 -4.56 28.28 13.36
N LEU A 290 -5.23 28.49 14.49
CA LEU A 290 -6.09 27.46 15.07
C LEU A 290 -7.37 27.32 14.24
N PRO A 291 -7.98 26.13 14.22
CA PRO A 291 -9.23 25.94 13.49
C PRO A 291 -10.32 26.90 13.95
N ASP A 292 -11.10 27.45 13.01
CA ASP A 292 -12.19 28.39 13.28
C ASP A 292 -13.13 27.96 14.40
N TRP A 293 -13.44 26.66 14.48
CA TRP A 293 -14.34 26.16 15.53
C TRP A 293 -13.79 26.37 16.94
N HIS A 294 -12.47 26.34 17.13
CA HIS A 294 -11.82 26.55 18.42
C HIS A 294 -11.94 28.02 18.86
N GLN A 295 -11.72 28.94 17.94
CA GLN A 295 -11.85 30.36 18.20
C GLN A 295 -13.31 30.79 18.41
N ARG A 296 -14.22 30.29 17.55
CA ARG A 296 -15.65 30.60 17.64
C ARG A 296 -16.29 30.09 18.92
N ALA A 297 -15.88 28.92 19.43
CA ALA A 297 -16.41 28.40 20.70
C ALA A 297 -16.16 29.38 21.87
N PHE A 298 -14.96 29.96 21.93
CA PHE A 298 -14.62 30.97 22.96
C PHE A 298 -15.33 32.31 22.72
N LEU A 299 -15.30 32.84 21.51
CA LEU A 299 -15.93 34.12 21.18
C LEU A 299 -17.45 34.09 21.38
N ASN A 300 -18.11 32.97 21.12
CA ASN A 300 -19.53 32.79 21.39
C ASN A 300 -19.82 32.80 22.90
N ALA A 301 -19.00 32.09 23.70
CA ALA A 301 -19.15 32.09 25.16
C ALA A 301 -18.94 33.50 25.78
N GLU A 302 -18.00 34.28 25.25
CA GLU A 302 -17.82 35.72 25.65
C GLU A 302 -19.06 36.57 25.32
N LEU A 303 -19.64 36.37 24.12
CA LEU A 303 -20.83 37.11 23.69
C LEU A 303 -22.06 36.75 24.50
N GLU A 304 -22.17 35.54 24.97
CA GLU A 304 -23.25 35.01 25.80
C GLU A 304 -23.07 35.35 27.31
N GLY A 305 -21.91 35.90 27.68
CA GLY A 305 -21.59 36.25 29.07
C GLY A 305 -21.30 35.05 29.98
N GLU A 306 -20.91 33.90 29.36
CA GLU A 306 -20.59 32.63 30.01
C GLU A 306 -19.08 32.41 30.19
N ALA A 307 -18.23 33.34 29.77
CA ALA A 307 -16.76 33.26 29.82
C ALA A 307 -16.16 33.94 31.03
#